data_64bcd9fbe672b252a9adc859942dc877
#
_entry.id   64bcd9fbe672b252a9adc859942dc877
#
_cell.length_a   1.000
_cell.length_b   1.000
_cell.length_c   1.000
_cell.angle_alpha   90.00
_cell.angle_beta   90.00
_cell.angle_gamma   90.00
#
_symmetry.space_group_name_H-M   'P 1'
#
loop_
_entity.id
_entity.type
_entity.pdbx_description
1 polymer ?
#
loop_
_entity_poly.entity_id
_entity_poly.type
_entity_poly.pdbx_seq_one_letter_code
_entity_poly.pdbx_strand_id
1 'polypeptide(L)'
;MVRSRSGVFETESISGLGWLAVALVIVTGVLHIYSGVVEGRTPVLLAGVGFLGAILLYLADYRRHLLYLVGIVYTAVQIPIWYVVKAGEYTLVGYVDKAVQVVLIALLAYLWWSTRTTDSHSEATQAG
;
A
#
# COMPACT_ATOMS: atom_id res chain seq x y z
N MET A 1 -22.17 -18.00 -10.85
CA MET A 1 -22.49 -17.80 -9.46
C MET A 1 -22.66 -16.32 -9.16
N VAL A 2 -23.72 -16.01 -8.49
CA VAL A 2 -23.95 -14.63 -8.12
C VAL A 2 -23.05 -14.30 -6.93
N ARG A 3 -22.18 -13.36 -7.13
CA ARG A 3 -21.34 -12.94 -6.05
C ARG A 3 -22.14 -12.11 -5.08
N SER A 4 -22.08 -12.52 -3.84
CA SER A 4 -22.77 -11.82 -2.79
C SER A 4 -21.98 -10.58 -2.42
N ARG A 5 -22.49 -9.45 -2.79
CA ARG A 5 -21.88 -8.19 -2.43
C ARG A 5 -22.58 -7.65 -1.23
N SER A 6 -21.91 -7.64 -0.13
CA SER A 6 -22.51 -7.09 1.06
C SER A 6 -21.84 -5.75 1.33
N GLY A 7 -22.37 -4.71 0.72
CA GLY A 7 -21.86 -3.37 0.92
C GLY A 7 -20.80 -2.98 -0.08
N VAL A 8 -19.88 -2.10 0.33
CA VAL A 8 -18.93 -1.45 -0.59
C VAL A 8 -17.68 -2.28 -0.86
N PHE A 9 -17.40 -3.29 -0.03
CA PHE A 9 -16.13 -3.99 -0.16
C PHE A 9 -16.23 -5.18 -1.09
N GLU A 10 -15.24 -5.32 -1.94
CA GLU A 10 -15.12 -6.41 -2.89
C GLU A 10 -13.79 -7.11 -2.60
N THR A 11 -13.86 -8.15 -1.78
CA THR A 11 -12.64 -8.82 -1.30
C THR A 11 -12.36 -10.14 -1.98
N GLU A 12 -13.33 -10.68 -2.72
CA GLU A 12 -13.15 -11.99 -3.34
C GLU A 12 -12.12 -11.97 -4.46
N SER A 13 -11.89 -10.82 -5.06
CA SER A 13 -10.95 -10.69 -6.15
C SER A 13 -9.52 -10.40 -5.69
N ILE A 14 -9.30 -10.30 -4.38
CA ILE A 14 -7.97 -10.02 -3.85
C ILE A 14 -7.16 -11.31 -3.78
N SER A 15 -6.00 -11.34 -4.44
CA SER A 15 -5.10 -12.49 -4.41
C SER A 15 -4.39 -12.58 -3.06
N GLY A 16 -3.72 -13.71 -2.83
CA GLY A 16 -2.92 -13.87 -1.62
C GLY A 16 -1.85 -12.79 -1.48
N LEU A 17 -1.20 -12.43 -2.59
CA LEU A 17 -0.20 -11.35 -2.56
C LEU A 17 -0.86 -10.01 -2.30
N GLY A 18 -2.08 -9.81 -2.78
CA GLY A 18 -2.84 -8.61 -2.47
C GLY A 18 -3.12 -8.50 -0.99
N TRP A 19 -3.49 -9.61 -0.36
CA TRP A 19 -3.71 -9.62 1.09
C TRP A 19 -2.42 -9.36 1.86
N LEU A 20 -1.29 -9.87 1.36
CA LEU A 20 0.00 -9.58 1.98
C LEU A 20 0.29 -8.07 1.90
N ALA A 21 0.00 -7.46 0.76
CA ALA A 21 0.18 -6.02 0.62
C ALA A 21 -0.69 -5.26 1.61
N VAL A 22 -1.94 -5.69 1.79
CA VAL A 22 -2.83 -5.08 2.77
C VAL A 22 -2.23 -5.17 4.18
N ALA A 23 -1.71 -6.34 4.53
CA ALA A 23 -1.10 -6.52 5.85
C ALA A 23 0.09 -5.60 6.04
N LEU A 24 0.94 -5.46 5.02
CA LEU A 24 2.11 -4.59 5.12
C LEU A 24 1.71 -3.12 5.20
N VAL A 25 0.66 -2.72 4.49
CA VAL A 25 0.17 -1.34 4.58
C VAL A 25 -0.40 -1.07 5.96
N ILE A 26 -1.09 -2.04 6.55
CA ILE A 26 -1.58 -1.88 7.93
C ILE A 26 -0.40 -1.68 8.88
N VAL A 27 0.64 -2.48 8.73
CA VAL A 27 1.82 -2.38 9.61
C VAL A 27 2.45 -1.00 9.47
N THR A 28 2.75 -0.56 8.24
CA THR A 28 3.39 0.74 8.07
C THR A 28 2.46 1.89 8.48
N GLY A 29 1.16 1.75 8.22
CA GLY A 29 0.19 2.78 8.63
C GLY A 29 0.14 2.93 10.14
N VAL A 30 0.07 1.82 10.86
CA VAL A 30 0.04 1.83 12.32
C VAL A 30 1.35 2.39 12.88
N LEU A 31 2.48 1.98 12.31
CA LEU A 31 3.78 2.49 12.75
C LEU A 31 3.90 4.00 12.54
N HIS A 32 3.36 4.50 11.45
CA HIS A 32 3.36 5.93 11.19
C HIS A 32 2.47 6.68 12.17
N ILE A 33 1.29 6.14 12.47
CA ILE A 33 0.41 6.78 13.46
C ILE A 33 1.09 6.77 14.82
N TYR A 34 1.67 5.64 15.22
CA TYR A 34 2.37 5.55 16.49
C TYR A 34 3.52 6.57 16.56
N SER A 35 4.38 6.60 15.54
CA SER A 35 5.51 7.52 15.52
C SER A 35 5.04 8.98 15.49
N GLY A 36 4.00 9.25 14.73
CA GLY A 36 3.46 10.61 14.65
C GLY A 36 2.96 11.11 15.98
N VAL A 37 2.30 10.25 16.75
CA VAL A 37 1.80 10.62 18.07
C VAL A 37 2.96 10.76 19.06
N VAL A 38 3.83 9.76 19.12
CA VAL A 38 4.92 9.75 20.09
C VAL A 38 5.91 10.89 19.85
N GLU A 39 6.22 11.17 18.59
CA GLU A 39 7.20 12.20 18.25
C GLU A 39 6.57 13.57 18.03
N GLY A 40 5.23 13.65 18.08
CA GLY A 40 4.55 14.91 17.87
C GLY A 40 4.65 15.42 16.45
N ARG A 41 4.77 14.53 15.46
CA ARG A 41 4.92 14.91 14.06
C ARG A 41 3.63 14.68 13.30
N THR A 42 2.87 15.73 13.13
CA THR A 42 1.57 15.65 12.44
C THR A 42 1.68 15.10 11.01
N PRO A 43 2.66 15.50 10.20
CA PRO A 43 2.75 14.93 8.85
C PRO A 43 2.94 13.41 8.85
N VAL A 44 3.69 12.88 9.81
CA VAL A 44 3.89 11.45 9.94
C VAL A 44 2.58 10.75 10.31
N LEU A 45 1.85 11.34 11.24
CA LEU A 45 0.54 10.84 11.62
C LEU A 45 -0.40 10.80 10.42
N LEU A 46 -0.43 11.88 9.65
CA LEU A 46 -1.30 11.97 8.48
C LEU A 46 -0.91 10.96 7.40
N ALA A 47 0.38 10.68 7.27
CA ALA A 47 0.84 9.66 6.33
C ALA A 47 0.29 8.29 6.71
N GLY A 48 0.27 7.98 8.00
CA GLY A 48 -0.30 6.73 8.48
C GLY A 48 -1.80 6.63 8.20
N VAL A 49 -2.51 7.72 8.43
CA VAL A 49 -3.94 7.77 8.13
C VAL A 49 -4.18 7.56 6.64
N GLY A 50 -3.31 8.14 5.79
CA GLY A 50 -3.40 7.96 4.35
C GLY A 50 -3.22 6.51 3.93
N PHE A 51 -2.27 5.79 4.55
CA PHE A 51 -2.11 4.37 4.28
C PHE A 51 -3.39 3.59 4.59
N LEU A 52 -4.00 3.86 5.75
CA LEU A 52 -5.22 3.16 6.13
C LEU A 52 -6.39 3.53 5.22
N GLY A 53 -6.46 4.79 4.80
CA GLY A 53 -7.47 5.21 3.84
C GLY A 53 -7.33 4.49 2.50
N ALA A 54 -6.10 4.30 2.06
CA ALA A 54 -5.84 3.57 0.82
C ALA A 54 -6.33 2.12 0.92
N ILE A 55 -6.22 1.51 2.10
CA ILE A 55 -6.74 0.15 2.31
C ILE A 55 -8.24 0.11 2.08
N LEU A 56 -8.96 1.10 2.60
CA LEU A 56 -10.40 1.15 2.41
C LEU A 56 -10.77 1.22 0.93
N LEU A 57 -10.05 2.03 0.17
CA LEU A 57 -10.27 2.12 -1.27
C LEU A 57 -9.94 0.82 -1.97
N TYR A 58 -8.87 0.17 -1.55
CA TYR A 58 -8.45 -1.10 -2.14
C TYR A 58 -9.49 -2.19 -1.88
N LEU A 59 -10.01 -2.27 -0.66
CA LEU A 59 -11.04 -3.25 -0.32
C LEU A 59 -12.34 -2.97 -1.06
N ALA A 60 -12.61 -1.72 -1.36
CA ALA A 60 -13.80 -1.32 -2.12
C ALA A 60 -13.64 -1.53 -3.63
N ASP A 61 -12.49 -2.06 -4.04
CA ASP A 61 -12.20 -2.28 -5.48
C ASP A 61 -12.19 -0.98 -6.26
N TYR A 62 -11.72 0.09 -5.63
CA TYR A 62 -11.66 1.40 -6.28
C TYR A 62 -10.29 1.57 -6.94
N ARG A 63 -10.26 1.39 -8.26
CA ARG A 63 -9.06 1.62 -9.08
C ARG A 63 -7.83 0.95 -8.50
N ARG A 64 -7.92 -0.36 -8.21
CA ARG A 64 -6.81 -1.09 -7.60
C ARG A 64 -5.52 -0.98 -8.38
N HIS A 65 -5.61 -1.00 -9.71
CA HIS A 65 -4.43 -0.87 -10.54
C HIS A 65 -3.73 0.47 -10.31
N LEU A 66 -4.51 1.53 -10.24
CA LEU A 66 -3.97 2.86 -9.96
C LEU A 66 -3.44 2.94 -8.53
N LEU A 67 -4.12 2.26 -7.58
CA LEU A 67 -3.68 2.25 -6.19
C LEU A 67 -2.31 1.60 -6.04
N TYR A 68 -2.01 0.57 -6.82
CA TYR A 68 -0.67 -0.02 -6.78
C TYR A 68 0.38 1.02 -7.17
N LEU A 69 0.15 1.74 -8.25
CA LEU A 69 1.09 2.74 -8.72
C LEU A 69 1.22 3.90 -7.74
N VAL A 70 0.09 4.43 -7.28
CA VAL A 70 0.08 5.52 -6.30
C VAL A 70 0.76 5.07 -5.01
N GLY A 71 0.50 3.83 -4.58
CA GLY A 71 1.12 3.29 -3.39
C GLY A 71 2.63 3.20 -3.50
N ILE A 72 3.15 2.83 -4.68
CA ILE A 72 4.59 2.78 -4.89
C ILE A 72 5.19 4.17 -4.70
N VAL A 73 4.63 5.17 -5.36
CA VAL A 73 5.16 6.54 -5.27
C VAL A 73 5.00 7.08 -3.85
N TYR A 74 3.82 6.89 -3.26
CA TYR A 74 3.52 7.38 -1.92
C TYR A 74 4.48 6.81 -0.89
N THR A 75 4.75 5.51 -0.99
CA THR A 75 5.65 4.84 -0.06
C THR A 75 7.10 5.20 -0.34
N ALA A 76 7.48 5.21 -1.61
CA ALA A 76 8.87 5.45 -2.00
C ALA A 76 9.35 6.85 -1.59
N VAL A 77 8.50 7.86 -1.74
CA VAL A 77 8.89 9.22 -1.43
C VAL A 77 9.14 9.42 0.06
N GLN A 78 8.54 8.60 0.91
CA GLN A 78 8.70 8.72 2.36
C GLN A 78 10.08 8.30 2.84
N ILE A 79 10.75 7.42 2.11
CA ILE A 79 12.06 6.92 2.54
C ILE A 79 13.12 8.04 2.53
N PRO A 80 13.33 8.78 1.43
CA PRO A 80 14.29 9.88 1.47
C PRO A 80 13.87 11.01 2.40
N ILE A 81 12.55 11.26 2.51
CA ILE A 81 12.09 12.28 3.45
C ILE A 81 12.44 11.89 4.88
N TRP A 82 12.19 10.61 5.23
CA TRP A 82 12.54 10.11 6.55
C TRP A 82 14.05 10.25 6.81
N TYR A 83 14.86 9.90 5.82
CA TYR A 83 16.31 9.96 5.97
C TYR A 83 16.79 11.39 6.28
N VAL A 84 16.21 12.37 5.58
CA VAL A 84 16.61 13.77 5.75
C VAL A 84 16.04 14.35 7.03
N VAL A 85 14.76 14.10 7.30
CA VAL A 85 14.06 14.71 8.44
C VAL A 85 14.61 14.19 9.76
N LYS A 86 14.92 12.91 9.85
CA LYS A 86 15.44 12.33 11.10
C LYS A 86 16.89 12.73 11.37
N ALA A 87 17.66 13.05 10.33
CA ALA A 87 19.00 13.65 10.46
C ALA A 87 19.90 12.90 11.43
N GLY A 88 19.90 11.57 11.35
CA GLY A 88 20.78 10.75 12.18
C GLY A 88 20.16 10.24 13.46
N GLU A 89 18.96 10.69 13.81
CA GLU A 89 18.27 10.22 15.01
C GLU A 89 17.28 9.11 14.63
N TYR A 90 17.83 8.01 14.13
CA TYR A 90 17.01 6.90 13.65
C TYR A 90 16.73 5.93 14.78
N THR A 91 15.50 5.45 14.82
CA THR A 91 15.05 4.50 15.84
C THR A 91 14.86 3.12 15.22
N LEU A 92 14.79 2.09 16.07
CA LEU A 92 14.52 0.74 15.62
C LEU A 92 13.17 0.69 14.89
N VAL A 93 12.17 1.38 15.44
CA VAL A 93 10.84 1.44 14.81
C VAL A 93 10.95 2.02 13.39
N GLY A 94 11.73 3.07 13.22
CA GLY A 94 11.94 3.67 11.91
C GLY A 94 12.60 2.71 10.92
N TYR A 95 13.61 1.99 11.37
CA TYR A 95 14.27 1.01 10.50
C TYR A 95 13.34 -0.13 10.11
N VAL A 96 12.57 -0.66 11.08
CA VAL A 96 11.60 -1.72 10.80
C VAL A 96 10.56 -1.23 9.79
N ASP A 97 10.07 -0.01 10.00
CA ASP A 97 9.09 0.57 9.09
C ASP A 97 9.66 0.70 7.67
N LYS A 98 10.91 1.16 7.55
CA LYS A 98 11.52 1.31 6.22
C LYS A 98 11.75 -0.04 5.56
N ALA A 99 12.11 -1.06 6.32
CA ALA A 99 12.23 -2.41 5.77
C ALA A 99 10.88 -2.89 5.25
N VAL A 100 9.81 -2.67 6.01
CA VAL A 100 8.45 -3.01 5.59
C VAL A 100 8.10 -2.27 4.30
N GLN A 101 8.45 -0.98 4.24
CA GLN A 101 8.14 -0.17 3.06
C GLN A 101 8.88 -0.64 1.81
N VAL A 102 10.14 -1.06 1.94
CA VAL A 102 10.90 -1.57 0.80
C VAL A 102 10.24 -2.84 0.27
N VAL A 103 9.86 -3.75 1.16
CA VAL A 103 9.17 -4.97 0.76
C VAL A 103 7.83 -4.63 0.12
N LEU A 104 7.12 -3.68 0.69
CA LEU A 104 5.83 -3.25 0.15
C LEU A 104 5.98 -2.67 -1.25
N ILE A 105 6.99 -1.84 -1.48
CA ILE A 105 7.23 -1.27 -2.80
C ILE A 105 7.47 -2.37 -3.82
N ALA A 106 8.32 -3.34 -3.48
CA ALA A 106 8.59 -4.45 -4.38
C ALA A 106 7.33 -5.25 -4.68
N LEU A 107 6.52 -5.50 -3.66
CA LEU A 107 5.28 -6.25 -3.82
C LEU A 107 4.27 -5.48 -4.67
N LEU A 108 4.12 -4.19 -4.41
CA LEU A 108 3.20 -3.36 -5.20
C LEU A 108 3.64 -3.26 -6.65
N ALA A 109 4.95 -3.16 -6.89
CA ALA A 109 5.47 -3.14 -8.25
C ALA A 109 5.16 -4.44 -8.97
N TYR A 110 5.32 -5.56 -8.28
CA TYR A 110 4.99 -6.86 -8.85
C TYR A 110 3.51 -6.97 -9.16
N LEU A 111 2.65 -6.55 -8.23
CA LEU A 111 1.20 -6.60 -8.43
C LEU A 111 0.77 -5.70 -9.56
N TRP A 112 1.34 -4.51 -9.64
CA TRP A 112 1.02 -3.59 -10.72
C TRP A 112 1.41 -4.19 -12.07
N TRP A 113 2.62 -4.76 -12.14
CA TRP A 113 3.11 -5.34 -13.37
C TRP A 113 2.31 -6.59 -13.77
N SER A 114 2.06 -7.49 -12.83
CA SER A 114 1.34 -8.73 -13.14
C SER A 114 -0.11 -8.47 -13.51
N THR A 115 -0.74 -7.47 -12.89
CA THR A 115 -2.12 -7.11 -13.23
C THR A 115 -2.18 -6.54 -14.63
N ARG A 116 -1.23 -5.68 -14.99
CA ARG A 116 -1.16 -5.14 -16.34
C ARG A 116 -1.00 -6.25 -17.38
N THR A 117 -0.08 -7.17 -17.11
CA THR A 117 0.20 -8.26 -18.03
C THR A 117 -1.03 -9.15 -18.21
N THR A 118 -1.72 -9.46 -17.10
CA THR A 118 -2.90 -10.28 -17.14
C THR A 118 -4.02 -9.59 -17.92
N ASP A 119 -4.22 -8.30 -17.69
CA ASP A 119 -5.25 -7.54 -18.40
C ASP A 119 -4.96 -7.49 -19.89
N SER A 120 -3.72 -7.22 -20.27
CA SER A 120 -3.33 -7.18 -21.67
C SER A 120 -3.54 -8.54 -22.34
N HIS A 121 -3.19 -9.62 -21.65
CA HIS A 121 -3.37 -10.96 -22.18
C HIS A 121 -4.85 -11.28 -22.37
N SER A 122 -5.68 -10.91 -21.41
CA SER A 122 -7.12 -11.14 -21.50
C SER A 122 -7.72 -10.38 -22.67
N GLU A 123 -7.31 -9.15 -22.88
CA GLU A 123 -7.80 -8.34 -23.99
C GLU A 123 -7.42 -8.94 -25.33
N ALA A 124 -6.18 -9.41 -25.45
CA ALA A 124 -5.72 -10.05 -26.67
C ALA A 124 -6.52 -11.31 -26.98
N THR A 125 -6.82 -12.10 -25.95
CA THR A 125 -7.60 -13.32 -26.11
C THR A 125 -9.01 -12.99 -26.54
N GLN A 126 -9.62 -11.95 -25.97
CA GLN A 126 -10.99 -11.58 -26.33
C GLN A 126 -11.05 -10.97 -27.72
N ALA A 127 -10.01 -10.28 -28.14
CA ALA A 127 -9.99 -9.67 -29.47
C ALA A 127 -9.83 -10.72 -30.57
N GLY A 128 -9.15 -11.80 -30.27
CA GLY A 128 -8.97 -12.88 -31.21
C GLY A 128 -10.17 -13.79 -31.30
#